data_104538744661acff010a81deb5416430
#
_entry.id   104538744661acff010a81deb5416430
#
_cell.length_a   1.000
_cell.length_b   1.000
_cell.length_c   1.000
_cell.angle_alpha   90.00
_cell.angle_beta   90.00
_cell.angle_gamma   90.00
#
_symmetry.space_group_name_H-M   'P 1'
#
loop_
_entity.id
_entity.type
_entity.pdbx_description
1 polymer ?
#
loop_
_entity_poly.entity_id
_entity_poly.type
_entity_poly.pdbx_seq_one_letter_code
_entity_poly.pdbx_strand_id
1 'polypeptide(L)'
;MDLVKIIEDLVRFKTETGNEKEIDECLNYIKKFFDNTDANVKIERFDNASPVIYIRNNDENEQDVLVLGHIDVVKAKDEMFIPEIRDGKMFGRGTLDMKSFAAVAMKSMKHVLENGLDVKFGILLSTDE
;
A
#
# COMPACT_ATOMS: atom_id res chain seq x y z
N MET A 1 3.29 11.13 8.92
CA MET A 1 1.87 10.74 9.09
C MET A 1 1.79 9.55 10.04
N ASP A 2 0.82 9.54 10.89
CA ASP A 2 0.60 8.45 11.84
C ASP A 2 0.15 7.16 11.12
N LEU A 3 0.63 6.01 11.61
CA LEU A 3 0.34 4.70 11.02
C LEU A 3 -1.18 4.42 10.98
N VAL A 4 -1.88 4.74 12.06
CA VAL A 4 -3.34 4.54 12.14
C VAL A 4 -4.04 5.31 11.02
N LYS A 5 -3.63 6.56 10.79
CA LYS A 5 -4.20 7.40 9.73
C LYS A 5 -3.96 6.80 8.33
N ILE A 6 -2.78 6.25 8.09
CA ILE A 6 -2.48 5.59 6.80
C ILE A 6 -3.40 4.39 6.60
N ILE A 7 -3.60 3.58 7.64
CA ILE A 7 -4.50 2.42 7.57
C ILE A 7 -5.94 2.87 7.28
N GLU A 8 -6.43 3.87 8.01
CA GLU A 8 -7.77 4.43 7.79
C GLU A 8 -7.96 4.91 6.35
N ASP A 9 -6.97 5.63 5.83
CA ASP A 9 -7.03 6.13 4.45
C ASP A 9 -7.07 4.99 3.43
N LEU A 10 -6.23 3.97 3.61
CA LEU A 10 -6.22 2.80 2.72
C LEU A 10 -7.54 2.02 2.77
N VAL A 11 -8.13 1.86 3.95
CA VAL A 11 -9.40 1.14 4.12
C VAL A 11 -10.54 1.84 3.39
N ARG A 12 -10.53 3.17 3.31
CA ARG A 12 -11.58 3.95 2.63
C ARG A 12 -11.65 3.70 1.13
N PHE A 13 -10.56 3.29 0.50
CA PHE A 13 -10.60 2.89 -0.90
C PHE A 13 -11.29 1.53 -1.02
N LYS A 14 -12.37 1.48 -1.80
CA LYS A 14 -13.12 0.24 -2.02
C LYS A 14 -12.41 -0.63 -3.07
N THR A 15 -11.22 -1.08 -2.74
CA THR A 15 -10.35 -1.85 -3.64
C THR A 15 -10.76 -3.31 -3.77
N GLU A 16 -12.05 -3.57 -3.91
CA GLU A 16 -12.53 -4.92 -4.24
C GLU A 16 -11.87 -5.39 -5.52
N THR A 17 -11.45 -6.65 -5.55
CA THR A 17 -10.78 -7.23 -6.72
C THR A 17 -11.60 -6.97 -7.99
N GLY A 18 -10.99 -6.34 -8.99
CA GLY A 18 -11.65 -5.94 -10.23
C GLY A 18 -12.26 -4.54 -10.24
N ASN A 19 -12.29 -3.83 -9.13
CA ASN A 19 -12.74 -2.43 -9.09
C ASN A 19 -11.59 -1.50 -9.52
N GLU A 20 -11.38 -1.39 -10.83
CA GLU A 20 -10.24 -0.70 -11.42
C GLU A 20 -10.12 0.77 -10.97
N LYS A 21 -11.23 1.49 -10.91
CA LYS A 21 -11.23 2.90 -10.50
C LYS A 21 -10.71 3.09 -9.08
N GLU A 22 -11.24 2.34 -8.13
CA GLU A 22 -10.83 2.42 -6.72
C GLU A 22 -9.40 1.93 -6.51
N ILE A 23 -8.99 0.90 -7.25
CA ILE A 23 -7.63 0.41 -7.25
C ILE A 23 -6.68 1.51 -7.74
N ASP A 24 -6.97 2.16 -8.85
CA ASP A 24 -6.17 3.26 -9.37
C ASP A 24 -6.07 4.44 -8.40
N GLU A 25 -7.17 4.81 -7.77
CA GLU A 25 -7.17 5.87 -6.76
C GLU A 25 -6.30 5.52 -5.56
N CYS A 26 -6.35 4.26 -5.11
CA CYS A 26 -5.50 3.77 -4.03
C CYS A 26 -4.01 3.77 -4.43
N LEU A 27 -3.68 3.29 -5.63
CA LEU A 27 -2.30 3.32 -6.14
C LEU A 27 -1.77 4.76 -6.22
N ASN A 28 -2.59 5.69 -6.66
CA ASN A 28 -2.22 7.11 -6.71
C ASN A 28 -2.01 7.69 -5.31
N TYR A 29 -2.82 7.31 -4.33
CA TYR A 29 -2.61 7.68 -2.94
C TYR A 29 -1.26 7.20 -2.43
N ILE A 30 -0.93 5.92 -2.67
CA ILE A 30 0.36 5.34 -2.27
C ILE A 30 1.52 6.08 -2.95
N LYS A 31 1.41 6.36 -4.25
CA LYS A 31 2.42 7.11 -4.98
C LYS A 31 2.63 8.50 -4.38
N LYS A 32 1.55 9.23 -4.11
CA LYS A 32 1.60 10.57 -3.50
C LYS A 32 2.20 10.57 -2.09
N PHE A 33 2.04 9.49 -1.35
CA PHE A 33 2.62 9.34 -0.02
C PHE A 33 4.15 9.51 -0.06
N PHE A 34 4.77 9.13 -1.17
CA PHE A 34 6.22 9.23 -1.39
C PHE A 34 6.67 10.47 -2.16
N ASP A 35 5.75 11.41 -2.46
CA ASP A 35 6.12 12.68 -3.06
C ASP A 35 7.11 13.42 -2.15
N ASN A 36 8.07 14.11 -2.77
CA ASN A 36 9.15 14.82 -2.07
C ASN A 36 10.08 13.91 -1.24
N THR A 37 10.14 12.63 -1.58
CA THR A 37 11.12 11.69 -1.05
C THR A 37 12.00 11.16 -2.19
N ASP A 38 13.10 10.50 -1.84
CA ASP A 38 13.99 9.86 -2.82
C ASP A 38 13.51 8.45 -3.23
N ALA A 39 12.28 8.09 -2.89
CA ALA A 39 11.71 6.81 -3.31
C ALA A 39 11.54 6.74 -4.82
N ASN A 40 11.93 5.61 -5.40
CA ASN A 40 11.59 5.25 -6.77
C ASN A 40 10.26 4.50 -6.74
N VAL A 41 9.19 5.15 -7.23
CA VAL A 41 7.83 4.59 -7.22
C VAL A 41 7.39 4.36 -8.66
N LYS A 42 7.06 3.12 -8.99
CA LYS A 42 6.61 2.73 -10.32
C LYS A 42 5.30 1.96 -10.24
N ILE A 43 4.31 2.40 -11.01
CA ILE A 43 3.07 1.65 -11.24
C ILE A 43 3.24 0.95 -12.58
N GLU A 44 3.32 -0.39 -12.55
CA GLU A 44 3.38 -1.22 -13.75
C GLU A 44 1.97 -1.61 -14.17
N ARG A 45 1.61 -1.32 -15.41
CA ARG A 45 0.32 -1.66 -15.99
C ARG A 45 0.53 -2.71 -17.08
N PHE A 46 -0.38 -3.67 -17.13
CA PHE A 46 -0.34 -4.80 -18.06
C PHE A 46 -1.63 -4.84 -18.87
N ASP A 47 -1.55 -5.34 -20.12
CA ASP A 47 -2.73 -5.45 -20.99
C ASP A 47 -3.75 -6.48 -20.48
N ASN A 48 -3.26 -7.58 -19.87
CA ASN A 48 -4.08 -8.72 -19.48
C ASN A 48 -4.02 -9.05 -17.99
N ALA A 49 -3.54 -8.12 -17.17
CA ALA A 49 -3.41 -8.33 -15.72
C ALA A 49 -3.60 -7.01 -14.97
N SER A 50 -3.94 -7.12 -13.71
CA SER A 50 -4.09 -5.97 -12.82
C SER A 50 -2.74 -5.28 -12.56
N PRO A 51 -2.72 -3.96 -12.34
CA PRO A 51 -1.48 -3.24 -12.11
C PRO A 51 -0.82 -3.63 -10.78
N VAL A 52 0.48 -3.37 -10.69
CA VAL A 52 1.24 -3.49 -9.44
C VAL A 52 1.95 -2.17 -9.17
N ILE A 53 2.25 -1.90 -7.91
CA ILE A 53 3.10 -0.78 -7.54
C ILE A 53 4.39 -1.31 -6.91
N TYR A 54 5.52 -0.78 -7.40
CA TYR A 54 6.85 -1.13 -6.92
C TYR A 54 7.53 0.11 -6.35
N ILE A 55 7.95 0.04 -5.10
CA ILE A 55 8.54 1.15 -4.35
C ILE A 55 9.92 0.71 -3.87
N ARG A 56 10.95 1.47 -4.21
CA ARG A 56 12.33 1.17 -3.83
C ARG A 56 13.03 2.43 -3.32
N ASN A 57 14.00 2.25 -2.43
CA ASN A 57 14.91 3.33 -2.04
C ASN A 57 16.15 3.42 -2.94
N ASN A 58 16.17 2.70 -4.06
CA ASN A 58 17.30 2.58 -4.99
C ASN A 58 16.77 2.25 -6.40
N ASP A 59 17.68 2.13 -7.38
CA ASP A 59 17.32 1.83 -8.77
C ASP A 59 17.76 0.42 -9.21
N GLU A 60 18.20 -0.42 -8.28
CA GLU A 60 18.71 -1.75 -8.62
C GLU A 60 17.59 -2.78 -8.68
N ASN A 61 17.82 -3.86 -9.46
CA ASN A 61 16.87 -4.95 -9.59
C ASN A 61 16.88 -5.87 -8.36
N GLU A 62 18.05 -6.12 -7.81
CA GLU A 62 18.18 -6.93 -6.60
C GLU A 62 18.03 -6.08 -5.35
N GLN A 63 17.23 -6.55 -4.41
CA GLN A 63 16.99 -5.91 -3.14
C GLN A 63 17.52 -6.78 -2.00
N ASP A 64 18.04 -6.16 -0.96
CA ASP A 64 18.43 -6.87 0.28
C ASP A 64 17.19 -7.40 1.00
N VAL A 65 16.11 -6.59 0.99
CA VAL A 65 14.81 -6.94 1.54
C VAL A 65 13.74 -6.57 0.53
N LEU A 66 12.94 -7.52 0.12
CA LEU A 66 11.77 -7.31 -0.73
C LEU A 66 10.52 -7.75 0.01
N VAL A 67 9.64 -6.80 0.26
CA VAL A 67 8.37 -7.03 0.94
C VAL A 67 7.28 -7.17 -0.11
N LEU A 68 6.50 -8.24 -0.04
CA LEU A 68 5.40 -8.52 -0.96
C LEU A 68 4.07 -8.43 -0.23
N GLY A 69 3.10 -7.81 -0.88
CA GLY A 69 1.74 -7.73 -0.36
C GLY A 69 0.74 -7.42 -1.45
N HIS A 70 -0.51 -7.18 -1.03
CA HIS A 70 -1.58 -6.77 -1.93
C HIS A 70 -2.48 -5.72 -1.28
N ILE A 71 -3.15 -4.92 -2.12
CA ILE A 71 -4.07 -3.88 -1.64
C ILE A 71 -5.53 -4.16 -2.00
N ASP A 72 -5.78 -5.11 -2.89
CA ASP A 72 -7.13 -5.54 -3.20
C ASP A 72 -7.72 -6.36 -2.05
N VAL A 73 -9.04 -6.33 -1.98
CA VAL A 73 -9.79 -7.01 -0.92
C VAL A 73 -10.98 -7.74 -1.52
N VAL A 74 -11.47 -8.73 -0.79
CA VAL A 74 -12.72 -9.41 -1.16
C VAL A 74 -13.91 -8.50 -0.95
N LYS A 75 -15.02 -8.79 -1.63
CA LYS A 75 -16.25 -8.00 -1.57
C LYS A 75 -16.74 -7.84 -0.14
N ALA A 76 -17.29 -6.68 0.15
CA ALA A 76 -17.90 -6.36 1.44
C ALA A 76 -19.01 -5.32 1.26
N LYS A 77 -19.84 -5.16 2.29
CA LYS A 77 -20.81 -4.07 2.34
C LYS A 77 -20.10 -2.72 2.40
N ASP A 78 -20.72 -1.68 1.89
CA ASP A 78 -20.13 -0.34 1.80
C ASP A 78 -19.67 0.21 3.17
N GLU A 79 -20.42 -0.06 4.23
CA GLU A 79 -20.03 0.36 5.58
C GLU A 79 -18.71 -0.25 6.07
N MET A 80 -18.28 -1.37 5.50
CA MET A 80 -16.99 -2.00 5.84
C MET A 80 -15.78 -1.21 5.31
N PHE A 81 -16.00 -0.25 4.42
CA PHE A 81 -14.97 0.65 3.91
C PHE A 81 -14.91 1.97 4.67
N ILE A 82 -15.69 2.09 5.74
CA ILE A 82 -15.61 3.20 6.69
C ILE A 82 -14.92 2.66 7.94
N PRO A 83 -13.62 2.95 8.14
CA PRO A 83 -12.88 2.40 9.27
C PRO A 83 -13.44 2.93 10.58
N GLU A 84 -13.56 2.04 11.55
CA GLU A 84 -14.07 2.36 12.89
C GLU A 84 -13.11 1.83 13.95
N ILE A 85 -12.78 2.67 14.92
CA ILE A 85 -11.95 2.28 16.06
C ILE A 85 -12.82 2.12 17.28
N ARG A 86 -12.84 0.91 17.84
CA ARG A 86 -13.60 0.56 19.07
C ARG A 86 -12.74 -0.31 19.95
N ASP A 87 -12.69 0.01 21.23
CA ASP A 87 -11.97 -0.77 22.24
C ASP A 87 -10.50 -1.07 21.84
N GLY A 88 -9.82 -0.08 21.24
CA GLY A 88 -8.44 -0.18 20.80
C GLY A 88 -8.22 -1.06 19.56
N LYS A 89 -9.28 -1.42 18.85
CA LYS A 89 -9.21 -2.22 17.61
C LYS A 89 -9.84 -1.47 16.47
N MET A 90 -9.24 -1.60 15.28
CA MET A 90 -9.78 -1.04 14.04
C MET A 90 -10.58 -2.10 13.29
N PHE A 91 -11.80 -1.72 12.89
CA PHE A 91 -12.70 -2.55 12.10
C PHE A 91 -12.85 -1.95 10.70
N GLY A 92 -12.79 -2.80 9.68
CA GLY A 92 -12.95 -2.41 8.29
C GLY A 92 -12.39 -3.49 7.35
N ARG A 93 -12.86 -3.48 6.10
CA ARG A 93 -12.38 -4.43 5.10
C ARG A 93 -10.92 -4.12 4.75
N GLY A 94 -10.04 -5.10 4.92
CA GLY A 94 -8.61 -4.97 4.66
C GLY A 94 -7.77 -4.59 5.89
N THR A 95 -8.37 -4.31 7.05
CA THR A 95 -7.59 -4.01 8.27
C THR A 95 -6.69 -5.17 8.67
N LEU A 96 -7.14 -6.40 8.48
CA LEU A 96 -6.35 -7.60 8.75
C LEU A 96 -5.61 -8.08 7.49
N ASP A 97 -6.30 -8.13 6.35
CA ASP A 97 -5.80 -8.74 5.12
C ASP A 97 -6.02 -7.78 3.93
N MET A 98 -5.01 -7.01 3.54
CA MET A 98 -3.76 -6.81 4.29
C MET A 98 -3.30 -5.35 4.21
N LYS A 99 -4.25 -4.39 4.26
CA LYS A 99 -3.94 -2.95 4.16
C LYS A 99 -3.10 -2.43 5.34
N SER A 100 -3.26 -3.03 6.53
CA SER A 100 -2.39 -2.68 7.67
C SER A 100 -0.94 -3.04 7.39
N PHE A 101 -0.70 -4.19 6.76
CA PHE A 101 0.64 -4.58 6.32
C PHE A 101 1.19 -3.58 5.30
N ALA A 102 0.39 -3.19 4.30
CA ALA A 102 0.79 -2.19 3.30
C ALA A 102 1.18 -0.87 3.97
N ALA A 103 0.38 -0.41 4.92
CA ALA A 103 0.68 0.82 5.68
C ALA A 103 2.00 0.73 6.46
N VAL A 104 2.24 -0.41 7.12
CA VAL A 104 3.50 -0.66 7.84
C VAL A 104 4.68 -0.63 6.85
N ALA A 105 4.55 -1.30 5.72
CA ALA A 105 5.60 -1.31 4.68
C ALA A 105 5.90 0.10 4.17
N MET A 106 4.85 0.90 3.87
CA MET A 106 5.00 2.30 3.44
C MET A 106 5.74 3.15 4.49
N LYS A 107 5.35 3.01 5.75
CA LYS A 107 5.98 3.73 6.85
C LYS A 107 7.43 3.29 7.06
N SER A 108 7.71 2.00 6.91
CA SER A 108 9.07 1.45 6.99
C SER A 108 9.97 1.99 5.89
N MET A 109 9.48 2.07 4.65
CA MET A 109 10.22 2.68 3.54
C MET A 109 10.55 4.14 3.85
N LYS A 110 9.59 4.89 4.36
CA LYS A 110 9.81 6.28 4.72
C LYS A 110 10.89 6.42 5.80
N HIS A 111 10.87 5.54 6.80
CA HIS A 111 11.91 5.49 7.84
C HIS A 111 13.30 5.20 7.27
N VAL A 112 13.41 4.22 6.37
CA VAL A 112 14.66 3.88 5.68
C VAL A 112 15.21 5.08 4.94
N LEU A 113 14.36 5.79 4.18
CA LEU A 113 14.74 6.97 3.41
C LEU A 113 15.17 8.13 4.31
N GLU A 114 14.39 8.45 5.34
CA GLU A 114 14.64 9.58 6.23
C GLU A 114 15.91 9.40 7.06
N ASN A 115 16.28 8.17 7.38
CA ASN A 115 17.46 7.86 8.19
C ASN A 115 18.67 7.42 7.35
N GLY A 116 18.56 7.38 6.03
CA GLY A 116 19.65 7.00 5.14
C GLY A 116 20.23 5.61 5.47
N LEU A 117 19.34 4.66 5.77
CA LEU A 117 19.81 3.31 6.16
C LEU A 117 20.45 2.61 4.95
N ASP A 118 21.60 1.99 5.20
CA ASP A 118 22.35 1.25 4.18
C ASP A 118 21.74 -0.14 3.95
N VAL A 119 20.58 -0.14 3.31
CA VAL A 119 19.85 -1.35 2.93
C VAL A 119 19.11 -1.08 1.63
N LYS A 120 19.17 -2.00 0.69
CA LYS A 120 18.33 -1.96 -0.52
C LYS A 120 16.97 -2.56 -0.17
N PHE A 121 15.98 -1.70 -0.05
CA PHE A 121 14.65 -2.07 0.38
C PHE A 121 13.63 -1.84 -0.72
N GLY A 122 12.85 -2.87 -1.03
CA GLY A 122 11.77 -2.81 -2.01
C GLY A 122 10.45 -3.29 -1.43
N ILE A 123 9.36 -2.70 -1.93
CA ILE A 123 7.99 -3.07 -1.63
C ILE A 123 7.27 -3.31 -2.96
N LEU A 124 6.67 -4.47 -3.12
CA LEU A 124 5.83 -4.79 -4.28
C LEU A 124 4.43 -5.12 -3.80
N LEU A 125 3.46 -4.32 -4.21
CA LEU A 125 2.06 -4.53 -3.87
C LEU A 125 1.26 -4.85 -5.13
N SER A 126 0.62 -6.01 -5.13
CA SER A 126 -0.30 -6.42 -6.20
C SER A 126 -1.72 -5.88 -5.93
N THR A 127 -2.57 -5.98 -6.95
CA THR A 127 -3.97 -5.52 -6.89
C THR A 127 -4.96 -6.61 -7.31
N ASP A 128 -4.50 -7.85 -7.35
CA ASP A 128 -5.30 -9.00 -7.80
C ASP A 128 -4.78 -10.28 -7.12
N GLU A 129 -4.91 -10.32 -5.82
CA GLU A 129 -4.55 -11.48 -5.04
C GLU A 129 -5.67 -12.54 -5.14
#